data_30b9d897cd0d0cd26cf005ed53c5c878
#
_entry.id   30b9d897cd0d0cd26cf005ed53c5c878
#
_cell.length_a   1.000
_cell.length_b   1.000
_cell.length_c   1.000
_cell.angle_alpha   90.00
_cell.angle_beta   90.00
_cell.angle_gamma   90.00
#
_symmetry.space_group_name_H-M   'P 1'
#
loop_
_entity.id
_entity.type
_entity.pdbx_description
1 polymer ?
#
loop_
_entity_poly.entity_id
_entity_poly.type
_entity_poly.pdbx_seq_one_letter_code
_entity_poly.pdbx_strand_id
1 'polypeptide(L)'
;MIILDVEGKCKGFFEKNRKKLKGGSRSGIISNIWASILSKNGGYRVSMIKIKDYVRVGSLEEAYELNQKRSACILGGMLWTKMGQRQVQTAIDLSGLGLDQIEESEEEVSIGCMVTLRQMEEHEGLNAYTDGAARESVRSIVGVQFRNLATVGGSIFGRFGFSDVLTLFLALDTEVE
;
A
#
# COMPACT_ATOMS: atom_id res chain seq x y z
N MET A 1 -17.58 10.68 4.42
CA MET A 1 -16.74 9.61 5.02
C MET A 1 -16.03 8.89 3.88
N ILE A 2 -14.79 8.53 4.04
CA ILE A 2 -14.07 7.72 3.04
C ILE A 2 -13.87 6.34 3.64
N ILE A 3 -14.39 5.31 2.97
CA ILE A 3 -14.22 3.91 3.38
C ILE A 3 -13.10 3.32 2.52
N LEU A 4 -12.10 2.76 3.19
CA LEU A 4 -11.01 2.02 2.55
C LEU A 4 -11.23 0.53 2.82
N ASP A 5 -11.73 -0.17 1.82
CA ASP A 5 -11.91 -1.62 1.91
C ASP A 5 -10.55 -2.33 1.91
N VAL A 6 -10.07 -2.62 3.11
CA VAL A 6 -8.81 -3.36 3.38
C VAL A 6 -9.07 -4.33 4.52
N GLU A 7 -9.63 -5.49 4.19
CA GLU A 7 -10.11 -6.44 5.20
C GLU A 7 -9.15 -6.86 6.33
N GLY A 8 -9.73 -6.92 7.51
CA GLY A 8 -9.54 -7.87 8.62
C GLY A 8 -8.25 -7.78 9.45
N LYS A 9 -7.08 -7.55 8.92
CA LYS A 9 -5.81 -7.55 9.68
C LYS A 9 -5.28 -6.16 10.05
N CYS A 10 -5.76 -5.12 9.42
CA CYS A 10 -5.32 -3.75 9.72
C CYS A 10 -5.90 -3.23 11.04
N LYS A 11 -7.13 -3.57 11.38
CA LYS A 11 -7.82 -3.08 12.59
C LYS A 11 -7.06 -3.44 13.88
N GLY A 12 -6.65 -4.70 14.04
CA GLY A 12 -5.90 -5.16 15.23
C GLY A 12 -4.47 -4.61 15.35
N PHE A 13 -3.88 -4.17 14.24
CA PHE A 13 -2.53 -3.63 14.22
C PHE A 13 -2.50 -2.13 14.55
N PHE A 14 -3.49 -1.34 14.13
CA PHE A 14 -3.60 0.07 14.48
C PHE A 14 -3.78 0.27 15.98
N GLU A 15 -4.58 -0.55 16.64
CA GLU A 15 -4.74 -0.50 18.10
C GLU A 15 -3.46 -0.83 18.87
N LYS A 16 -2.72 -1.84 18.41
CA LYS A 16 -1.51 -2.33 19.07
C LYS A 16 -0.31 -1.36 18.98
N ASN A 17 -0.25 -0.52 17.96
CA ASN A 17 0.88 0.37 17.70
C ASN A 17 0.66 1.85 18.08
N ARG A 18 -0.52 2.25 18.53
CA ARG A 18 -0.81 3.60 19.01
C ARG A 18 0.16 4.08 20.12
N LYS A 19 0.76 3.16 20.87
CA LYS A 19 1.72 3.44 21.94
C LYS A 19 3.19 3.57 21.48
N LYS A 20 3.54 3.18 20.25
CA LYS A 20 4.94 3.13 19.78
C LYS A 20 5.41 4.35 18.97
N LEU A 21 4.51 5.27 18.64
CA LEU A 21 4.81 6.47 17.82
C LEU A 21 5.34 7.67 18.62
N LYS A 22 5.55 7.52 19.93
CA LYS A 22 6.08 8.57 20.81
C LYS A 22 7.56 8.33 21.16
N GLY A 23 8.45 8.40 20.21
CA GLY A 23 9.88 8.48 20.49
C GLY A 23 10.77 7.70 19.54
N GLY A 24 11.36 8.38 18.59
CA GLY A 24 12.43 7.82 17.75
C GLY A 24 13.02 8.89 16.82
N SER A 25 14.26 9.26 17.04
CA SER A 25 15.03 10.24 16.27
C SER A 25 15.12 9.88 14.78
N ARG A 26 14.91 10.88 13.92
CA ARG A 26 14.82 10.78 12.45
C ARG A 26 16.12 10.49 11.71
N SER A 27 17.28 10.43 12.34
CA SER A 27 18.58 10.36 11.64
C SER A 27 19.14 8.97 11.39
N GLY A 28 18.64 7.93 12.04
CA GLY A 28 19.22 6.59 11.99
C GLY A 28 18.75 5.68 10.83
N ILE A 29 17.61 5.97 10.21
CA ILE A 29 16.99 5.07 9.25
C ILE A 29 17.57 5.25 7.84
N ILE A 30 17.86 6.48 7.44
CA ILE A 30 18.39 6.77 6.09
C ILE A 30 19.85 6.30 5.96
N SER A 31 20.66 6.45 7.02
CA SER A 31 22.06 5.99 7.02
C SER A 31 22.20 4.46 6.89
N ASN A 32 21.28 3.70 7.46
CA ASN A 32 21.31 2.24 7.38
C ASN A 32 20.89 1.70 6.01
N ILE A 33 20.02 2.38 5.29
CA ILE A 33 19.63 2.01 3.92
C ILE A 33 20.81 2.23 2.97
N TRP A 34 21.51 3.35 3.06
CA TRP A 34 22.69 3.63 2.23
C TRP A 34 23.91 2.77 2.60
N ALA A 35 24.12 2.46 3.87
CA ALA A 35 25.19 1.57 4.32
C ALA A 35 25.02 0.14 3.80
N SER A 36 23.79 -0.36 3.68
CA SER A 36 23.53 -1.68 3.10
C SER A 36 23.73 -1.74 1.58
N ILE A 37 23.61 -0.60 0.90
CA ILE A 37 23.85 -0.48 -0.55
C ILE A 37 25.35 -0.44 -0.86
N LEU A 38 26.18 0.08 0.04
CA LEU A 38 27.61 0.32 -0.17
C LEU A 38 28.53 -0.76 0.43
N SER A 39 28.02 -1.75 1.15
CA SER A 39 28.83 -2.76 1.82
C SER A 39 29.34 -3.84 0.87
N LYS A 40 30.62 -3.68 0.56
CA LYS A 40 31.67 -4.68 0.25
C LYS A 40 31.37 -5.83 -0.71
N ASN A 41 32.16 -5.76 -1.76
CA ASN A 41 32.49 -6.71 -2.81
C ASN A 41 31.69 -6.59 -4.11
N GLY A 42 32.25 -5.83 -4.99
CA GLY A 42 32.32 -5.77 -6.46
C GLY A 42 31.35 -6.57 -7.37
N GLY A 43 30.16 -6.85 -6.96
CA GLY A 43 29.14 -7.42 -7.83
C GLY A 43 27.78 -6.85 -7.46
N TYR A 44 27.14 -6.15 -8.38
CA TYR A 44 25.72 -5.79 -8.26
C TYR A 44 24.91 -7.10 -8.22
N ARG A 45 24.69 -7.66 -7.01
CA ARG A 45 23.64 -8.66 -6.84
C ARG A 45 22.32 -7.93 -6.95
N VAL A 46 21.73 -7.94 -8.12
CA VAL A 46 20.31 -7.63 -8.28
C VAL A 46 19.56 -8.72 -7.52
N SER A 47 19.29 -8.45 -6.26
CA SER A 47 18.47 -9.34 -5.44
C SER A 47 17.03 -9.06 -5.80
N MET A 48 16.40 -10.01 -6.48
CA MET A 48 14.98 -9.96 -6.79
C MET A 48 14.20 -10.79 -5.79
N ILE A 49 12.96 -10.36 -5.49
CA ILE A 49 11.99 -11.18 -4.78
C ILE A 49 11.87 -12.55 -5.46
N LYS A 50 11.84 -13.60 -4.68
CA LYS A 50 11.60 -14.96 -5.17
C LYS A 50 10.21 -15.39 -4.75
N ILE A 51 9.35 -15.63 -5.73
CA ILE A 51 7.99 -16.14 -5.54
C ILE A 51 8.01 -17.60 -5.99
N LYS A 52 7.51 -18.50 -5.15
CA LYS A 52 7.43 -19.93 -5.48
C LYS A 52 6.09 -20.24 -6.14
N ASP A 53 5.00 -19.81 -5.52
CA ASP A 53 3.66 -20.07 -5.98
C ASP A 53 2.90 -18.75 -6.16
N TYR A 54 2.08 -18.66 -7.20
CA TYR A 54 1.22 -17.53 -7.48
C TYR A 54 -0.23 -17.99 -7.52
N VAL A 55 -1.11 -17.31 -6.78
CA VAL A 55 -2.54 -17.63 -6.73
C VAL A 55 -3.34 -16.36 -6.95
N ARG A 56 -4.16 -16.35 -8.00
CA ARG A 56 -5.20 -15.35 -8.18
C ARG A 56 -6.46 -15.87 -7.51
N VAL A 57 -6.86 -15.22 -6.44
CA VAL A 57 -7.98 -15.65 -5.61
C VAL A 57 -9.32 -15.26 -6.22
N GLY A 58 -10.33 -16.06 -5.94
CA GLY A 58 -11.72 -15.84 -6.37
C GLY A 58 -12.59 -15.20 -5.29
N SER A 59 -12.13 -15.13 -4.03
CA SER A 59 -12.84 -14.48 -2.94
C SER A 59 -11.89 -13.91 -1.88
N LEU A 60 -12.42 -13.03 -1.03
CA LEU A 60 -11.67 -12.44 0.08
C LEU A 60 -11.37 -13.47 1.17
N GLU A 61 -12.29 -14.43 1.40
CA GLU A 61 -12.11 -15.52 2.34
C GLU A 61 -10.91 -16.38 1.95
N GLU A 62 -10.79 -16.73 0.65
CA GLU A 62 -9.64 -17.47 0.14
C GLU A 62 -8.34 -16.68 0.34
N ALA A 63 -8.36 -15.38 0.04
CA ALA A 63 -7.22 -14.50 0.27
C ALA A 63 -6.82 -14.47 1.75
N TYR A 64 -7.80 -14.38 2.63
CA TYR A 64 -7.60 -14.37 4.07
C TYR A 64 -6.97 -15.68 4.56
N GLU A 65 -7.49 -16.84 4.16
CA GLU A 65 -6.96 -18.16 4.54
C GLU A 65 -5.50 -18.33 4.10
N LEU A 66 -5.19 -17.98 2.86
CA LEU A 66 -3.84 -18.05 2.33
C LEU A 66 -2.89 -17.12 3.07
N ASN A 67 -3.35 -15.91 3.43
CA ASN A 67 -2.55 -14.89 4.09
C ASN A 67 -2.29 -15.17 5.59
N GLN A 68 -2.91 -16.18 6.20
CA GLN A 68 -2.58 -16.60 7.57
C GLN A 68 -1.13 -17.10 7.68
N LYS A 69 -0.55 -17.58 6.59
CA LYS A 69 0.82 -18.08 6.55
C LYS A 69 1.81 -16.90 6.45
N ARG A 70 2.79 -16.83 7.36
CA ARG A 70 3.82 -15.76 7.36
C ARG A 70 4.63 -15.68 6.05
N SER A 71 4.70 -16.76 5.30
CA SER A 71 5.40 -16.85 4.02
C SER A 71 4.56 -16.41 2.83
N ALA A 72 3.28 -16.13 3.03
CA ALA A 72 2.41 -15.56 2.02
C ALA A 72 2.57 -14.02 1.93
N CYS A 73 2.20 -13.47 0.79
CA CYS A 73 2.24 -12.03 0.55
C CYS A 73 1.14 -11.62 -0.42
N ILE A 74 0.29 -10.71 0.00
CA ILE A 74 -0.68 -10.07 -0.88
C ILE A 74 0.08 -9.13 -1.81
N LEU A 75 -0.24 -9.19 -3.09
CA LEU A 75 0.34 -8.35 -4.13
C LEU A 75 -0.52 -7.10 -4.35
N GLY A 76 0.06 -5.93 -4.11
CA GLY A 76 -0.41 -4.68 -4.69
C GLY A 76 0.39 -4.37 -5.96
N GLY A 77 0.74 -3.11 -6.20
CA GLY A 77 1.57 -2.70 -7.35
C GLY A 77 3.02 -3.20 -7.35
N MET A 78 3.44 -3.91 -6.33
CA MET A 78 4.76 -4.54 -6.16
C MET A 78 5.98 -3.60 -6.22
N LEU A 79 5.81 -2.30 -6.25
CA LEU A 79 6.90 -1.33 -6.49
C LEU A 79 8.02 -1.42 -5.45
N TRP A 80 7.67 -1.56 -4.18
CA TRP A 80 8.62 -1.78 -3.08
C TRP A 80 8.96 -3.26 -2.88
N THR A 81 7.96 -4.13 -3.01
CA THR A 81 8.10 -5.55 -2.78
C THR A 81 9.12 -6.19 -3.72
N LYS A 82 9.11 -5.80 -5.02
CA LYS A 82 10.05 -6.32 -6.03
C LYS A 82 11.51 -5.95 -5.77
N MET A 83 11.77 -4.88 -5.04
CA MET A 83 13.13 -4.45 -4.68
C MET A 83 13.68 -5.19 -3.46
N GLY A 84 12.83 -5.93 -2.77
CA GLY A 84 13.22 -6.71 -1.59
C GLY A 84 13.88 -8.03 -1.94
N GLN A 85 14.49 -8.65 -0.92
CA GLN A 85 15.13 -9.97 -1.03
C GLN A 85 14.27 -11.08 -0.40
N ARG A 86 13.01 -10.78 -0.10
CA ARG A 86 12.12 -11.70 0.58
C ARG A 86 11.84 -12.92 -0.30
N GLN A 87 11.87 -14.09 0.32
CA GLN A 87 11.32 -15.29 -0.28
C GLN A 87 9.84 -15.39 0.08
N VAL A 88 8.99 -15.40 -0.94
CA VAL A 88 7.54 -15.49 -0.83
C VAL A 88 7.14 -16.89 -1.27
N GLN A 89 6.53 -17.65 -0.37
CA GLN A 89 6.05 -19.00 -0.70
C GLN A 89 4.82 -18.90 -1.60
N THR A 90 3.85 -18.06 -1.22
CA THR A 90 2.60 -17.86 -1.96
C THR A 90 2.37 -16.36 -2.16
N ALA A 91 2.33 -15.92 -3.40
CA ALA A 91 1.93 -14.59 -3.80
C ALA A 91 0.42 -14.62 -4.10
N ILE A 92 -0.33 -13.77 -3.41
CA ILE A 92 -1.79 -13.69 -3.48
C ILE A 92 -2.16 -12.48 -4.31
N ASP A 93 -2.84 -12.69 -5.42
CA ASP A 93 -3.29 -11.65 -6.33
C ASP A 93 -4.80 -11.41 -6.17
N LEU A 94 -5.16 -10.18 -5.83
CA LEU A 94 -6.53 -9.73 -5.61
C LEU A 94 -7.19 -9.15 -6.88
N SER A 95 -6.51 -9.12 -8.02
CA SER A 95 -6.99 -8.45 -9.24
C SER A 95 -8.30 -9.03 -9.81
N GLY A 96 -8.75 -10.17 -9.30
CA GLY A 96 -10.01 -10.79 -9.70
C GLY A 96 -11.23 -10.36 -8.89
N LEU A 97 -11.06 -9.57 -7.84
CA LEU A 97 -12.10 -9.30 -6.85
C LEU A 97 -12.84 -7.95 -7.05
N GLY A 98 -12.49 -7.17 -8.07
CA GLY A 98 -13.13 -5.87 -8.33
C GLY A 98 -12.74 -4.76 -7.35
N LEU A 99 -11.66 -4.95 -6.57
CA LEU A 99 -11.20 -4.00 -5.55
C LEU A 99 -10.41 -2.80 -6.14
N ASP A 100 -10.51 -2.56 -7.43
CA ASP A 100 -9.86 -1.48 -8.18
C ASP A 100 -10.84 -0.37 -8.58
N GLN A 101 -11.99 -0.30 -7.91
CA GLN A 101 -13.04 0.68 -8.17
C GLN A 101 -13.07 1.76 -7.09
N ILE A 102 -13.54 2.95 -7.48
CA ILE A 102 -13.95 4.03 -6.57
C ILE A 102 -15.44 4.20 -6.75
N GLU A 103 -16.20 4.04 -5.69
CA GLU A 103 -17.65 4.15 -5.66
C GLU A 103 -18.07 5.37 -4.85
N GLU A 104 -18.98 6.17 -5.40
CA GLU A 104 -19.48 7.38 -4.77
C GLU A 104 -20.95 7.19 -4.40
N SER A 105 -21.32 7.61 -3.22
CA SER A 105 -22.68 7.79 -2.78
C SER A 105 -22.91 9.24 -2.33
N GLU A 106 -24.11 9.61 -1.90
CA GLU A 106 -24.40 10.94 -1.37
C GLU A 106 -23.68 11.22 -0.04
N GLU A 107 -23.33 10.19 0.72
CA GLU A 107 -22.78 10.31 2.07
C GLU A 107 -21.29 9.92 2.15
N GLU A 108 -20.81 9.06 1.25
CA GLU A 108 -19.48 8.49 1.35
C GLU A 108 -18.83 8.18 -0.01
N VAL A 109 -17.52 8.09 0.00
CA VAL A 109 -16.71 7.59 -1.11
C VAL A 109 -15.98 6.33 -0.66
N SER A 110 -16.29 5.20 -1.30
CA SER A 110 -15.61 3.92 -1.07
C SER A 110 -14.47 3.73 -2.05
N ILE A 111 -13.28 3.39 -1.57
CA ILE A 111 -12.08 3.23 -2.38
C ILE A 111 -11.51 1.84 -2.17
N GLY A 112 -11.54 1.01 -3.19
CA GLY A 112 -10.97 -0.33 -3.16
C GLY A 112 -9.45 -0.32 -2.96
N CYS A 113 -8.93 -1.32 -2.27
CA CYS A 113 -7.51 -1.38 -1.93
C CYS A 113 -6.57 -1.51 -3.14
N MET A 114 -7.08 -1.98 -4.28
CA MET A 114 -6.35 -2.13 -5.54
C MET A 114 -6.47 -0.90 -6.45
N VAL A 115 -7.23 0.12 -6.07
CA VAL A 115 -7.26 1.42 -6.77
C VAL A 115 -5.85 1.97 -6.86
N THR A 116 -5.46 2.37 -8.06
CA THR A 116 -4.14 2.95 -8.30
C THR A 116 -4.08 4.42 -7.89
N LEU A 117 -2.90 4.92 -7.56
CA LEU A 117 -2.72 6.34 -7.27
C LEU A 117 -3.06 7.22 -8.50
N ARG A 118 -2.95 6.66 -9.71
CA ARG A 118 -3.36 7.36 -10.92
C ARG A 118 -4.88 7.49 -11.02
N GLN A 119 -5.64 6.44 -10.74
CA GLN A 119 -7.10 6.53 -10.68
C GLN A 119 -7.54 7.56 -9.63
N MET A 120 -6.94 7.53 -8.44
CA MET A 120 -7.20 8.52 -7.40
C MET A 120 -6.87 9.97 -7.85
N GLU A 121 -5.76 10.17 -8.56
CA GLU A 121 -5.35 11.47 -9.13
C GLU A 121 -6.37 12.00 -10.12
N GLU A 122 -6.97 11.14 -10.96
CA GLU A 122 -7.84 11.51 -12.07
C GLU A 122 -9.33 11.52 -11.69
N HIS A 123 -9.71 10.93 -10.56
CA HIS A 123 -11.11 10.77 -10.18
C HIS A 123 -11.76 12.10 -9.83
N GLU A 124 -12.74 12.54 -10.65
CA GLU A 124 -13.33 13.87 -10.54
C GLU A 124 -14.10 14.08 -9.24
N GLY A 125 -14.98 13.12 -8.86
CA GLY A 125 -15.80 13.24 -7.65
C GLY A 125 -14.95 13.24 -6.37
N LEU A 126 -13.97 12.35 -6.26
CA LEU A 126 -13.06 12.34 -5.11
C LEU A 126 -12.28 13.68 -5.00
N ASN A 127 -11.86 14.25 -6.14
CA ASN A 127 -11.17 15.53 -6.16
C ASN A 127 -12.10 16.69 -5.83
N ALA A 128 -13.36 16.64 -6.27
CA ALA A 128 -14.36 17.64 -5.90
C ALA A 128 -14.67 17.56 -4.39
N TYR A 129 -14.85 16.36 -3.85
CA TYR A 129 -15.11 16.14 -2.43
C TYR A 129 -13.96 16.63 -1.53
N THR A 130 -12.71 16.47 -1.96
CA THR A 130 -11.52 16.81 -1.17
C THR A 130 -10.92 18.16 -1.51
N ASP A 131 -11.62 19.01 -2.27
CA ASP A 131 -11.12 20.30 -2.77
C ASP A 131 -9.75 20.19 -3.48
N GLY A 132 -9.56 19.10 -4.23
CA GLY A 132 -8.35 18.79 -4.97
C GLY A 132 -7.21 18.18 -4.13
N ALA A 133 -7.39 18.00 -2.82
CA ALA A 133 -6.34 17.47 -1.95
C ALA A 133 -5.92 16.04 -2.34
N ALA A 134 -6.86 15.22 -2.82
CA ALA A 134 -6.55 13.87 -3.31
C ALA A 134 -5.55 13.90 -4.47
N ARG A 135 -5.78 14.74 -5.47
CA ARG A 135 -4.86 14.93 -6.61
C ARG A 135 -3.51 15.47 -6.15
N GLU A 136 -3.51 16.52 -5.35
CA GLU A 136 -2.28 17.17 -4.89
C GLU A 136 -1.39 16.25 -4.08
N SER A 137 -1.97 15.36 -3.26
CA SER A 137 -1.23 14.40 -2.44
C SER A 137 -0.45 13.36 -3.26
N VAL A 138 -0.93 13.03 -4.46
CA VAL A 138 -0.34 11.94 -5.26
C VAL A 138 0.40 12.41 -6.50
N ARG A 139 0.07 13.58 -7.08
CA ARG A 139 0.60 14.03 -8.38
C ARG A 139 2.12 14.13 -8.45
N SER A 140 2.77 14.41 -7.32
CA SER A 140 4.23 14.55 -7.21
C SER A 140 4.93 13.24 -6.84
N ILE A 141 4.18 12.14 -6.64
CA ILE A 141 4.77 10.84 -6.32
C ILE A 141 5.42 10.26 -7.58
N VAL A 142 6.74 10.34 -7.65
CA VAL A 142 7.64 9.83 -8.68
C VAL A 142 7.22 10.25 -10.10
N GLY A 143 6.37 9.48 -10.76
CA GLY A 143 5.91 9.72 -12.13
C GLY A 143 4.67 8.88 -12.46
N VAL A 144 4.07 9.15 -13.62
CA VAL A 144 2.80 8.51 -14.04
C VAL A 144 2.92 6.98 -14.06
N GLN A 145 4.04 6.44 -14.57
CA GLN A 145 4.23 4.99 -14.63
C GLN A 145 4.26 4.35 -13.24
N PHE A 146 4.81 5.06 -12.26
CA PHE A 146 4.79 4.61 -10.88
C PHE A 146 3.38 4.64 -10.31
N ARG A 147 2.63 5.74 -10.52
CA ARG A 147 1.27 5.91 -10.03
C ARG A 147 0.27 4.97 -10.68
N ASN A 148 0.50 4.54 -11.92
CA ASN A 148 -0.30 3.50 -12.59
C ASN A 148 -0.19 2.12 -11.93
N LEU A 149 0.83 1.88 -11.12
CA LEU A 149 1.07 0.60 -10.46
C LEU A 149 0.89 0.68 -8.94
N ALA A 150 1.26 1.82 -8.32
CA ALA A 150 1.12 2.00 -6.89
C ALA A 150 -0.36 2.00 -6.52
N THR A 151 -0.74 1.20 -5.51
CA THR A 151 -2.12 1.08 -5.05
C THR A 151 -2.34 1.83 -3.74
N VAL A 152 -3.57 2.27 -3.51
CA VAL A 152 -4.01 2.92 -2.27
C VAL A 152 -3.76 1.98 -1.09
N GLY A 153 -4.26 0.75 -1.15
CA GLY A 153 -4.07 -0.24 -0.09
C GLY A 153 -2.60 -0.53 0.18
N GLY A 154 -1.76 -0.65 -0.87
CA GLY A 154 -0.31 -0.82 -0.72
C GLY A 154 0.36 0.36 -0.04
N SER A 155 -0.08 1.59 -0.32
CA SER A 155 0.45 2.82 0.29
C SER A 155 0.09 2.91 1.78
N ILE A 156 -1.14 2.54 2.14
CA ILE A 156 -1.61 2.53 3.53
C ILE A 156 -0.96 1.38 4.30
N PHE A 157 -0.95 0.16 3.74
CA PHE A 157 -0.34 -1.00 4.37
C PHE A 157 1.17 -0.81 4.61
N GLY A 158 1.86 -0.15 3.69
CA GLY A 158 3.29 0.13 3.79
C GLY A 158 3.66 1.00 4.99
N ARG A 159 2.77 1.85 5.45
CA ARG A 159 2.92 2.71 6.65
C ARG A 159 4.22 3.49 6.69
N PHE A 160 4.67 3.93 5.53
CA PHE A 160 5.87 4.76 5.46
C PHE A 160 5.59 6.14 6.06
N GLY A 161 6.47 6.61 6.95
CA GLY A 161 6.32 7.92 7.59
C GLY A 161 6.42 9.13 6.64
N PHE A 162 6.72 8.88 5.37
CA PHE A 162 6.76 9.87 4.28
C PHE A 162 5.62 9.68 3.27
N SER A 163 4.61 8.86 3.56
CA SER A 163 3.50 8.60 2.65
C SER A 163 2.52 9.75 2.64
N ASP A 164 2.48 10.50 1.55
CA ASP A 164 1.51 11.57 1.34
C ASP A 164 0.08 11.02 1.29
N VAL A 165 -0.09 9.83 0.70
CA VAL A 165 -1.37 9.10 0.67
C VAL A 165 -1.88 8.80 2.07
N LEU A 166 -1.03 8.26 2.95
CA LEU A 166 -1.41 7.99 4.33
C LEU A 166 -1.72 9.27 5.09
N THR A 167 -0.97 10.34 4.85
CA THR A 167 -1.18 11.65 5.46
C THR A 167 -2.52 12.23 5.05
N LEU A 168 -2.90 12.13 3.77
CA LEU A 168 -4.19 12.57 3.27
C LEU A 168 -5.33 11.85 4.01
N PHE A 169 -5.33 10.52 4.03
CA PHE A 169 -6.39 9.75 4.68
C PHE A 169 -6.45 9.94 6.19
N LEU A 170 -5.34 10.25 6.85
CA LEU A 170 -5.31 10.62 8.26
C LEU A 170 -5.91 12.02 8.53
N ALA A 171 -5.91 12.90 7.53
CA ALA A 171 -6.49 14.23 7.63
C ALA A 171 -7.98 14.27 7.27
N LEU A 172 -8.47 13.26 6.56
CA LEU A 172 -9.87 13.08 6.21
C LEU A 172 -10.58 12.20 7.25
N ASP A 173 -11.90 12.30 7.31
CA ASP A 173 -12.73 11.38 8.10
C ASP A 173 -12.81 10.05 7.35
N THR A 174 -11.87 9.16 7.66
CA THR A 174 -11.63 7.92 6.91
C THR A 174 -11.71 6.71 7.81
N GLU A 175 -12.48 5.72 7.41
CA GLU A 175 -12.49 4.39 8.00
C GLU A 175 -11.80 3.37 7.08
N VAL A 176 -11.27 2.31 7.66
CA VAL A 176 -10.63 1.19 6.96
C VAL A 176 -11.34 -0.08 7.37
N GLU A 177 -11.95 -0.76 6.42
CA GLU A 177 -12.66 -2.02 6.59
C GLU A 177 -11.80 -3.22 6.16
#